data_a19ac72934d09331c4cde2e8057da633
#
_entry.id   a19ac72934d09331c4cde2e8057da633
#
_cell.length_a   1.000
_cell.length_b   1.000
_cell.length_c   1.000
_cell.angle_alpha   90.00
_cell.angle_beta   90.00
_cell.angle_gamma   90.00
#
_symmetry.space_group_name_H-M   'P 1'
#
loop_
_entity.id
_entity.type
_entity.pdbx_description
1 polymer ?
#
loop_
_entity_poly.entity_id
_entity_poly.type
_entity_poly.pdbx_seq_one_letter_code
_entity_poly.pdbx_strand_id
1 'polypeptide(L)'
;MIDILMATYNGEAFVEEQVRSIINQSYPDWRLLVHDDGSNDGTWAILQQLSQEDSRIVLIEDHARGLGVARHFIHLLQYTEAPYCMFCDQDDIWLPDKVEKMYHAICSLDPTCPQVVYSNAYLWDATQGIISAKNTLTYPTSLRQMLFLNTGIQGAASIFNHAMCTYLREPLDCYAMHDHILLLSGICFGQVTYLHESLMYYRQHDNNVTGHAPGSIRKKVMLMWHNRHIPLVSKLHYDGLEAFYRHWKKELKIGDKALIEAFLQMAQQTNIQRLANIIRHRFKLFDSTALLIVKFFIRHYL
;
A
#
# COMPACT_ATOMS: atom_id res chain seq x y z
N MET A 1 -5.98 -21.77 1.35
CA MET A 1 -6.14 -21.11 0.03
C MET A 1 -5.92 -19.62 0.19
N ILE A 2 -5.22 -18.99 -0.75
CA ILE A 2 -4.91 -17.56 -0.78
C ILE A 2 -5.42 -17.00 -2.10
N ASP A 3 -6.17 -15.90 -2.09
CA ASP A 3 -6.49 -15.15 -3.31
C ASP A 3 -5.46 -14.03 -3.50
N ILE A 4 -4.79 -14.05 -4.65
CA ILE A 4 -3.88 -13.01 -5.10
C ILE A 4 -4.68 -12.11 -6.03
N LEU A 5 -4.77 -10.84 -5.69
CA LEU A 5 -5.61 -9.85 -6.37
C LEU A 5 -4.72 -8.97 -7.25
N MET A 6 -4.80 -9.14 -8.56
CA MET A 6 -3.98 -8.41 -9.53
C MET A 6 -4.83 -7.41 -10.31
N ALA A 7 -4.44 -6.14 -10.22
CA ALA A 7 -5.00 -5.04 -10.98
C ALA A 7 -4.09 -4.74 -12.18
N THR A 8 -4.63 -4.73 -13.41
CA THR A 8 -3.86 -4.46 -14.63
C THR A 8 -4.41 -3.27 -15.42
N TYR A 9 -3.49 -2.50 -16.00
CA TYR A 9 -3.78 -1.44 -16.97
C TYR A 9 -2.54 -1.12 -17.78
N ASN A 10 -2.56 -1.38 -19.10
CA ASN A 10 -1.44 -1.14 -20.03
C ASN A 10 -0.12 -1.70 -19.50
N GLY A 11 -0.10 -2.98 -19.14
CA GLY A 11 1.02 -3.69 -18.53
C GLY A 11 1.72 -4.69 -19.44
N GLU A 12 1.51 -4.63 -20.76
CA GLU A 12 2.02 -5.57 -21.75
C GLU A 12 3.51 -5.91 -21.57
N ALA A 13 4.32 -4.90 -21.20
CA ALA A 13 5.76 -5.06 -21.05
C ALA A 13 6.19 -5.92 -19.84
N PHE A 14 5.31 -6.12 -18.84
CA PHE A 14 5.70 -6.67 -17.54
C PHE A 14 4.81 -7.81 -17.06
N VAL A 15 3.53 -7.80 -17.42
CA VAL A 15 2.50 -8.65 -16.82
C VAL A 15 2.80 -10.14 -16.98
N GLU A 16 3.40 -10.57 -18.07
CA GLU A 16 3.77 -11.98 -18.28
C GLU A 16 4.82 -12.44 -17.26
N GLU A 17 5.88 -11.65 -17.05
CA GLU A 17 6.95 -11.99 -16.10
C GLU A 17 6.41 -12.03 -14.67
N GLN A 18 5.55 -11.08 -14.31
CA GLN A 18 4.91 -11.05 -13.00
C GLN A 18 4.01 -12.28 -12.77
N VAL A 19 3.12 -12.62 -13.72
CA VAL A 19 2.24 -13.78 -13.57
C VAL A 19 3.04 -15.08 -13.52
N ARG A 20 4.08 -15.24 -14.34
CA ARG A 20 4.97 -16.40 -14.28
C ARG A 20 5.69 -16.52 -12.95
N SER A 21 6.03 -15.40 -12.31
CA SER A 21 6.61 -15.42 -10.95
C SER A 21 5.65 -15.95 -9.89
N ILE A 22 4.32 -15.75 -10.09
CA ILE A 22 3.27 -16.31 -9.23
C ILE A 22 3.05 -17.80 -9.52
N ILE A 23 3.02 -18.21 -10.80
CA ILE A 23 2.90 -19.62 -11.18
C ILE A 23 4.01 -20.46 -10.53
N ASN A 24 5.22 -19.90 -10.42
CA ASN A 24 6.41 -20.54 -9.87
C ASN A 24 6.55 -20.44 -8.33
N GLN A 25 5.52 -20.04 -7.60
CA GLN A 25 5.56 -20.00 -6.13
C GLN A 25 5.65 -21.42 -5.53
N SER A 26 6.45 -21.57 -4.47
CA SER A 26 6.61 -22.83 -3.74
C SER A 26 5.32 -23.30 -3.05
N TYR A 27 4.49 -22.37 -2.58
CA TYR A 27 3.19 -22.65 -1.97
C TYR A 27 2.12 -22.81 -3.07
N PRO A 28 1.46 -23.99 -3.21
CA PRO A 28 0.62 -24.27 -4.38
C PRO A 28 -0.85 -23.83 -4.22
N ASP A 29 -1.34 -23.62 -2.99
CA ASP A 29 -2.77 -23.41 -2.70
C ASP A 29 -3.15 -21.93 -2.78
N TRP A 30 -3.04 -21.36 -3.98
CA TRP A 30 -3.43 -19.99 -4.30
C TRP A 30 -4.31 -19.94 -5.57
N ARG A 31 -5.03 -18.83 -5.71
CA ARG A 31 -5.77 -18.45 -6.90
C ARG A 31 -5.43 -17.00 -7.25
N LEU A 32 -5.15 -16.70 -8.52
CA LEU A 32 -4.88 -15.36 -9.03
C LEU A 32 -6.14 -14.80 -9.66
N LEU A 33 -6.75 -13.81 -9.01
CA LEU A 33 -7.89 -13.06 -9.53
C LEU A 33 -7.37 -11.82 -10.25
N VAL A 34 -7.58 -11.73 -11.55
CA VAL A 34 -7.10 -10.64 -12.39
C VAL A 34 -8.26 -9.86 -12.93
N HIS A 35 -8.26 -8.55 -12.77
CA HIS A 35 -9.17 -7.63 -13.43
C HIS A 35 -8.37 -6.59 -14.20
N ASP A 36 -8.82 -6.28 -15.43
CA ASP A 36 -8.18 -5.29 -16.31
C ASP A 36 -9.02 -4.02 -16.39
N ASP A 37 -8.42 -2.88 -16.12
CA ASP A 37 -9.09 -1.56 -16.06
C ASP A 37 -9.28 -0.90 -17.43
N GLY A 38 -9.28 -1.73 -18.51
CA GLY A 38 -9.51 -1.29 -19.89
C GLY A 38 -8.21 -1.01 -20.64
N SER A 39 -7.25 -1.92 -20.60
CA SER A 39 -6.00 -1.83 -21.37
C SER A 39 -6.25 -1.69 -22.87
N ASN A 40 -5.38 -0.93 -23.53
CA ASN A 40 -5.41 -0.71 -24.98
C ASN A 40 -4.18 -1.33 -25.71
N ASP A 41 -3.33 -2.04 -24.97
CA ASP A 41 -2.14 -2.76 -25.44
C ASP A 41 -2.37 -4.27 -25.42
N GLY A 42 -1.33 -5.08 -25.50
CA GLY A 42 -1.39 -6.55 -25.49
C GLY A 42 -1.69 -7.18 -24.13
N THR A 43 -1.89 -6.41 -23.05
CA THR A 43 -2.06 -6.92 -21.68
C THR A 43 -3.14 -8.00 -21.59
N TRP A 44 -4.34 -7.72 -22.10
CA TRP A 44 -5.47 -8.66 -22.01
C TRP A 44 -5.22 -9.97 -22.77
N ALA A 45 -4.63 -9.89 -23.97
CA ALA A 45 -4.31 -11.07 -24.75
C ALA A 45 -3.28 -11.98 -24.05
N ILE A 46 -2.27 -11.40 -23.41
CA ILE A 46 -1.30 -12.13 -22.58
C ILE A 46 -1.98 -12.83 -21.41
N LEU A 47 -2.86 -12.13 -20.69
CA LEU A 47 -3.59 -12.68 -19.56
C LEU A 47 -4.51 -13.84 -19.97
N GLN A 48 -5.20 -13.72 -21.13
CA GLN A 48 -6.02 -14.80 -21.68
C GLN A 48 -5.18 -16.04 -22.01
N GLN A 49 -4.01 -15.87 -22.58
CA GLN A 49 -3.11 -16.99 -22.84
C GLN A 49 -2.66 -17.66 -21.53
N LEU A 50 -2.20 -16.90 -20.55
CA LEU A 50 -1.72 -17.42 -19.27
C LEU A 50 -2.84 -18.13 -18.48
N SER A 51 -4.08 -17.67 -18.58
CA SER A 51 -5.23 -18.33 -17.93
C SER A 51 -5.59 -19.68 -18.56
N GLN A 52 -5.22 -19.90 -19.83
CA GLN A 52 -5.35 -21.22 -20.49
C GLN A 52 -4.21 -22.18 -20.09
N GLU A 53 -3.04 -21.64 -19.73
CA GLU A 53 -1.88 -22.42 -19.27
C GLU A 53 -2.03 -22.89 -17.82
N ASP A 54 -2.66 -22.10 -16.93
CA ASP A 54 -2.83 -22.42 -15.50
C ASP A 54 -4.26 -22.08 -15.02
N SER A 55 -5.03 -23.09 -14.64
CA SER A 55 -6.42 -22.96 -14.20
C SER A 55 -6.60 -22.20 -12.88
N ARG A 56 -5.52 -21.91 -12.14
CA ARG A 56 -5.56 -21.08 -10.94
C ARG A 56 -5.66 -19.58 -11.26
N ILE A 57 -5.47 -19.19 -12.53
CA ILE A 57 -5.63 -17.82 -13.00
C ILE A 57 -7.07 -17.61 -13.45
N VAL A 58 -7.78 -16.72 -12.80
CA VAL A 58 -9.18 -16.40 -13.03
C VAL A 58 -9.29 -14.96 -13.49
N LEU A 59 -9.72 -14.77 -14.74
CA LEU A 59 -9.97 -13.44 -15.31
C LEU A 59 -11.37 -12.99 -14.90
N ILE A 60 -11.46 -11.80 -14.32
CA ILE A 60 -12.73 -11.20 -13.93
C ILE A 60 -13.22 -10.35 -15.11
N GLU A 61 -14.30 -10.81 -15.74
CA GLU A 61 -14.93 -10.15 -16.89
C GLU A 61 -16.20 -9.45 -16.43
N ASP A 62 -16.05 -8.24 -15.95
CA ASP A 62 -17.16 -7.34 -15.70
C ASP A 62 -17.08 -6.09 -16.59
N HIS A 63 -17.97 -5.15 -16.42
CA HIS A 63 -18.00 -3.93 -17.23
C HIS A 63 -17.30 -2.74 -16.55
N ALA A 64 -16.70 -2.93 -15.38
CA ALA A 64 -15.99 -1.87 -14.68
C ALA A 64 -14.70 -1.50 -15.45
N ARG A 65 -14.50 -0.21 -15.70
CA ARG A 65 -13.34 0.34 -16.41
C ARG A 65 -13.06 1.74 -15.90
N GLY A 66 -11.78 2.15 -15.98
CA GLY A 66 -11.35 3.48 -15.57
C GLY A 66 -11.45 3.74 -14.07
N LEU A 67 -11.31 2.69 -13.25
CA LEU A 67 -11.41 2.77 -11.80
C LEU A 67 -10.22 3.53 -11.19
N GLY A 68 -9.07 3.44 -11.84
CA GLY A 68 -7.79 3.89 -11.30
C GLY A 68 -7.28 2.99 -10.15
N VAL A 69 -5.98 3.06 -9.87
CA VAL A 69 -5.26 2.08 -9.05
C VAL A 69 -5.97 1.75 -7.72
N ALA A 70 -6.28 2.76 -6.91
CA ALA A 70 -6.82 2.53 -5.57
C ALA A 70 -8.19 1.82 -5.59
N ARG A 71 -9.13 2.34 -6.38
CA ARG A 71 -10.48 1.75 -6.49
C ARG A 71 -10.46 0.39 -7.17
N HIS A 72 -9.52 0.18 -8.07
CA HIS A 72 -9.37 -1.09 -8.79
C HIS A 72 -9.06 -2.25 -7.82
N PHE A 73 -8.10 -2.06 -6.91
CA PHE A 73 -7.83 -3.05 -5.87
C PHE A 73 -8.98 -3.26 -4.90
N ILE A 74 -9.71 -2.19 -4.52
CA ILE A 74 -10.90 -2.32 -3.67
C ILE A 74 -12.03 -3.07 -4.41
N HIS A 75 -12.18 -2.85 -5.72
CA HIS A 75 -13.13 -3.56 -6.56
C HIS A 75 -12.82 -5.06 -6.60
N LEU A 76 -11.55 -5.46 -6.76
CA LEU A 76 -11.12 -6.85 -6.75
C LEU A 76 -11.49 -7.61 -5.45
N LEU A 77 -11.55 -6.93 -4.31
CA LEU A 77 -11.95 -7.53 -3.05
C LEU A 77 -13.38 -8.09 -3.06
N GLN A 78 -14.24 -7.66 -3.98
CA GLN A 78 -15.61 -8.16 -4.09
C GLN A 78 -15.68 -9.59 -4.64
N TYR A 79 -14.62 -10.08 -5.27
CA TYR A 79 -14.52 -11.38 -5.93
C TYR A 79 -13.82 -12.46 -5.09
N THR A 80 -13.38 -12.10 -3.88
CA THR A 80 -12.68 -13.04 -3.00
C THR A 80 -13.52 -13.44 -1.79
N GLU A 81 -13.49 -14.74 -1.47
CA GLU A 81 -14.01 -15.32 -0.24
C GLU A 81 -12.91 -16.13 0.48
N ALA A 82 -11.67 -16.01 0.01
CA ALA A 82 -10.54 -16.72 0.59
C ALA A 82 -10.23 -16.24 2.02
N PRO A 83 -9.73 -17.14 2.88
CA PRO A 83 -9.31 -16.76 4.24
C PRO A 83 -8.17 -15.75 4.27
N TYR A 84 -7.37 -15.69 3.19
CA TYR A 84 -6.24 -14.77 3.06
C TYR A 84 -6.18 -14.17 1.66
N CYS A 85 -5.77 -12.90 1.58
CA CYS A 85 -5.62 -12.16 0.34
C CYS A 85 -4.25 -11.48 0.26
N MET A 86 -3.73 -11.35 -0.96
CA MET A 86 -2.53 -10.57 -1.27
C MET A 86 -2.84 -9.61 -2.41
N PHE A 87 -2.38 -8.36 -2.33
CA PHE A 87 -2.38 -7.47 -3.49
C PHE A 87 -1.16 -7.76 -4.37
N CYS A 88 -1.34 -7.57 -5.67
CA CYS A 88 -0.31 -7.80 -6.66
C CYS A 88 -0.35 -6.71 -7.74
N ASP A 89 0.73 -5.93 -7.86
CA ASP A 89 0.95 -5.03 -8.98
C ASP A 89 1.38 -5.84 -10.21
N GLN A 90 1.13 -5.31 -11.41
CA GLN A 90 1.36 -6.03 -12.69
C GLN A 90 2.83 -6.07 -13.14
N ASP A 91 3.71 -5.32 -12.49
CA ASP A 91 5.04 -4.94 -12.99
C ASP A 91 6.21 -5.33 -12.07
N ASP A 92 5.92 -6.04 -10.98
CA ASP A 92 6.91 -6.57 -10.03
C ASP A 92 7.40 -7.98 -10.44
N ILE A 93 8.27 -8.60 -9.63
CA ILE A 93 8.64 -10.00 -9.72
C ILE A 93 8.69 -10.59 -8.32
N TRP A 94 7.89 -11.62 -8.04
CA TRP A 94 7.87 -12.27 -6.75
C TRP A 94 8.96 -13.34 -6.62
N LEU A 95 9.63 -13.38 -5.47
CA LEU A 95 10.57 -14.48 -5.16
C LEU A 95 9.79 -15.78 -4.94
N PRO A 96 10.38 -16.94 -5.27
CA PRO A 96 9.67 -18.22 -5.26
C PRO A 96 9.04 -18.62 -3.93
N ASP A 97 9.56 -18.16 -2.80
CA ASP A 97 9.13 -18.46 -1.43
C ASP A 97 8.24 -17.38 -0.79
N LYS A 98 7.85 -16.35 -1.55
CA LYS A 98 7.10 -15.21 -1.00
C LYS A 98 5.76 -15.64 -0.42
N VAL A 99 4.94 -16.35 -1.19
CA VAL A 99 3.59 -16.75 -0.75
C VAL A 99 3.67 -17.64 0.47
N GLU A 100 4.57 -18.60 0.49
CA GLU A 100 4.77 -19.52 1.62
C GLU A 100 5.18 -18.79 2.91
N LYS A 101 6.20 -17.93 2.83
CA LYS A 101 6.69 -17.16 3.99
C LYS A 101 5.64 -16.21 4.53
N MET A 102 4.95 -15.49 3.65
CA MET A 102 3.87 -14.57 4.04
C MET A 102 2.70 -15.32 4.67
N TYR A 103 2.33 -16.48 4.12
CA TYR A 103 1.28 -17.35 4.66
C TYR A 103 1.63 -17.87 6.07
N HIS A 104 2.84 -18.39 6.26
CA HIS A 104 3.27 -18.84 7.58
C HIS A 104 3.30 -17.70 8.61
N ALA A 105 3.72 -16.50 8.21
CA ALA A 105 3.73 -15.35 9.10
C ALA A 105 2.31 -14.95 9.55
N ILE A 106 1.32 -14.91 8.65
CA ILE A 106 -0.04 -14.51 9.03
C ILE A 106 -0.79 -15.63 9.77
N CYS A 107 -0.53 -16.89 9.47
CA CYS A 107 -1.13 -18.05 10.18
C CYS A 107 -0.69 -18.15 11.65
N SER A 108 0.42 -17.52 12.03
CA SER A 108 0.87 -17.46 13.42
C SER A 108 0.10 -16.44 14.27
N LEU A 109 -0.75 -15.61 13.64
CA LEU A 109 -1.51 -14.55 14.29
C LEU A 109 -2.95 -14.99 14.59
N ASP A 110 -3.66 -14.23 15.43
CA ASP A 110 -5.06 -14.51 15.76
C ASP A 110 -5.97 -14.26 14.53
N PRO A 111 -6.60 -15.29 13.94
CA PRO A 111 -7.43 -15.14 12.75
C PRO A 111 -8.75 -14.41 12.99
N THR A 112 -9.17 -14.24 14.25
CA THR A 112 -10.45 -13.57 14.61
C THR A 112 -10.36 -12.06 14.54
N CYS A 113 -9.15 -11.49 14.59
CA CYS A 113 -8.89 -10.06 14.45
C CYS A 113 -8.46 -9.72 13.03
N PRO A 114 -8.74 -8.52 12.50
CA PRO A 114 -8.17 -8.04 11.26
C PRO A 114 -6.64 -8.04 11.33
N GLN A 115 -5.99 -8.75 10.41
CA GLN A 115 -4.53 -8.92 10.39
C GLN A 115 -3.97 -8.49 9.04
N VAL A 116 -2.85 -7.81 9.07
CA VAL A 116 -2.01 -7.57 7.89
C VAL A 116 -0.54 -7.80 8.22
N VAL A 117 0.13 -8.54 7.36
CA VAL A 117 1.58 -8.76 7.41
C VAL A 117 2.20 -8.13 6.18
N TYR A 118 3.25 -7.35 6.37
CA TYR A 118 4.06 -6.78 5.31
C TYR A 118 5.44 -7.42 5.27
N SER A 119 5.92 -7.74 4.07
CA SER A 119 7.33 -7.98 3.78
C SER A 119 8.00 -6.70 3.30
N ASN A 120 9.27 -6.81 2.87
CA ASN A 120 9.95 -5.78 2.11
C ASN A 120 10.12 -6.22 0.65
N ALA A 121 10.70 -5.34 -0.16
CA ALA A 121 11.08 -5.60 -1.53
C ALA A 121 12.51 -5.15 -1.79
N TYR A 122 13.20 -5.81 -2.73
CA TYR A 122 14.41 -5.26 -3.34
C TYR A 122 13.99 -4.16 -4.33
N LEU A 123 14.63 -3.00 -4.24
CA LEU A 123 14.51 -2.00 -5.30
C LEU A 123 15.37 -2.48 -6.48
N TRP A 124 14.75 -2.73 -7.63
CA TRP A 124 15.37 -3.40 -8.75
C TRP A 124 15.14 -2.67 -10.07
N ASP A 125 16.14 -2.67 -10.90
CA ASP A 125 16.12 -2.14 -12.27
C ASP A 125 16.64 -3.20 -13.24
N ALA A 126 16.00 -3.34 -14.40
CA ALA A 126 16.36 -4.37 -15.36
C ALA A 126 17.80 -4.25 -15.92
N THR A 127 18.38 -3.05 -15.91
CA THR A 127 19.72 -2.77 -16.43
C THR A 127 20.79 -2.74 -15.34
N GLN A 128 20.45 -2.25 -14.14
CA GLN A 128 21.38 -2.05 -13.03
C GLN A 128 21.36 -3.19 -12.00
N GLY A 129 20.34 -4.06 -12.05
CA GLY A 129 20.12 -5.09 -11.03
C GLY A 129 19.54 -4.52 -9.73
N ILE A 130 19.94 -5.07 -8.58
CA ILE A 130 19.45 -4.64 -7.27
C ILE A 130 20.08 -3.29 -6.90
N ILE A 131 19.26 -2.24 -6.87
CA ILE A 131 19.65 -0.89 -6.45
C ILE A 131 19.70 -0.79 -4.91
N SER A 132 18.76 -1.43 -4.22
CA SER A 132 18.68 -1.44 -2.77
C SER A 132 18.11 -2.76 -2.26
N ALA A 133 18.67 -3.26 -1.16
CA ALA A 133 18.17 -4.47 -0.50
C ALA A 133 16.79 -4.26 0.18
N LYS A 134 16.35 -3.01 0.35
CA LYS A 134 15.06 -2.66 0.96
C LYS A 134 14.44 -1.47 0.22
N ASN A 135 13.20 -1.60 -0.15
CA ASN A 135 12.38 -0.52 -0.67
C ASN A 135 11.79 0.32 0.48
N THR A 136 11.24 -0.32 1.49
CA THR A 136 10.64 0.34 2.65
C THR A 136 11.62 0.39 3.82
N LEU A 137 11.81 1.60 4.38
CA LEU A 137 12.69 1.85 5.53
C LEU A 137 11.93 2.22 6.81
N THR A 138 10.61 2.34 6.74
CA THR A 138 9.74 2.72 7.87
C THR A 138 8.64 1.69 8.03
N TYR A 139 8.34 1.37 9.27
CA TYR A 139 7.41 0.30 9.65
C TYR A 139 6.37 0.87 10.63
N PRO A 140 5.40 1.68 10.15
CA PRO A 140 4.43 2.32 11.03
C PRO A 140 3.47 1.30 11.65
N THR A 141 3.33 1.37 12.97
CA THR A 141 2.40 0.57 13.77
C THR A 141 1.42 1.42 14.55
N SER A 142 1.40 2.73 14.32
CA SER A 142 0.52 3.67 14.99
C SER A 142 0.13 4.83 14.09
N LEU A 143 -1.03 5.44 14.37
CA LEU A 143 -1.48 6.63 13.64
C LEU A 143 -0.48 7.79 13.72
N ARG A 144 0.25 7.94 14.84
CA ARG A 144 1.27 8.98 14.96
C ARG A 144 2.38 8.88 13.92
N GLN A 145 2.71 7.66 13.49
CA GLN A 145 3.71 7.41 12.47
C GLN A 145 3.13 7.51 11.04
N MET A 146 1.83 7.24 10.88
CA MET A 146 1.18 7.13 9.58
C MET A 146 0.61 8.45 9.07
N LEU A 147 0.03 9.29 9.93
CA LEU A 147 -0.76 10.46 9.49
C LEU A 147 0.01 11.48 8.64
N PHE A 148 1.34 11.53 8.71
CA PHE A 148 2.19 12.37 7.86
C PHE A 148 2.96 11.59 6.78
N LEU A 149 2.65 10.30 6.59
CA LEU A 149 3.11 9.53 5.44
C LEU A 149 2.09 9.66 4.31
N ASN A 150 2.42 10.41 3.27
CA ASN A 150 1.53 10.64 2.13
C ASN A 150 1.30 9.36 1.28
N THR A 151 2.07 8.32 1.53
CA THR A 151 1.96 7.01 0.89
C THR A 151 1.86 5.92 1.97
N GLY A 152 1.22 4.82 1.65
CA GLY A 152 1.21 3.62 2.48
C GLY A 152 2.54 2.87 2.48
N ILE A 153 2.48 1.60 2.82
CA ILE A 153 3.54 0.62 2.57
C ILE A 153 3.09 -0.18 1.34
N GLN A 154 4.03 -0.54 0.49
CA GLN A 154 3.77 -1.20 -0.78
C GLN A 154 2.72 -2.32 -0.65
N GLY A 155 1.58 -2.16 -1.33
CA GLY A 155 0.44 -3.08 -1.28
C GLY A 155 0.81 -4.49 -1.72
N ALA A 156 1.58 -4.61 -2.81
CA ALA A 156 2.07 -5.88 -3.33
C ALA A 156 3.01 -6.63 -2.35
N ALA A 157 3.51 -5.99 -1.31
CA ALA A 157 4.31 -6.64 -0.26
C ALA A 157 3.46 -7.13 0.93
N SER A 158 2.13 -7.16 0.81
CA SER A 158 1.21 -7.49 1.92
C SER A 158 0.48 -8.81 1.73
N ILE A 159 0.15 -9.44 2.88
CA ILE A 159 -0.90 -10.45 3.02
C ILE A 159 -1.83 -10.02 4.15
N PHE A 160 -3.12 -10.25 4.00
CA PHE A 160 -4.12 -9.91 5.01
C PHE A 160 -5.23 -10.97 5.06
N ASN A 161 -5.90 -11.07 6.20
CA ASN A 161 -6.94 -12.07 6.40
C ASN A 161 -8.33 -11.57 5.97
N HIS A 162 -9.29 -12.49 5.89
CA HIS A 162 -10.69 -12.19 5.51
C HIS A 162 -11.34 -11.14 6.44
N ALA A 163 -11.01 -11.14 7.73
CA ALA A 163 -11.52 -10.13 8.66
C ALA A 163 -11.08 -8.71 8.28
N MET A 164 -9.88 -8.54 7.68
CA MET A 164 -9.43 -7.26 7.13
C MET A 164 -10.21 -6.86 5.88
N CYS A 165 -10.56 -7.83 5.01
CA CYS A 165 -11.34 -7.55 3.80
C CYS A 165 -12.68 -6.87 4.11
N THR A 166 -13.31 -7.16 5.25
CA THR A 166 -14.57 -6.55 5.67
C THR A 166 -14.45 -5.02 5.80
N TYR A 167 -13.34 -4.54 6.34
CA TYR A 167 -13.09 -3.10 6.45
C TYR A 167 -12.72 -2.45 5.11
N LEU A 168 -12.00 -3.18 4.25
CA LEU A 168 -11.55 -2.65 2.97
C LEU A 168 -12.67 -2.59 1.92
N ARG A 169 -13.66 -3.48 2.01
CA ARG A 169 -14.82 -3.53 1.11
C ARG A 169 -15.80 -2.37 1.31
N GLU A 170 -15.78 -1.74 2.49
CA GLU A 170 -16.64 -0.60 2.75
C GLU A 170 -16.30 0.57 1.83
N PRO A 171 -17.29 1.10 1.09
CA PRO A 171 -17.02 2.14 0.13
C PRO A 171 -16.72 3.48 0.80
N LEU A 172 -15.60 4.07 0.40
CA LEU A 172 -15.24 5.43 0.79
C LEU A 172 -15.40 6.38 -0.41
N ASP A 173 -15.75 7.64 -0.11
CA ASP A 173 -15.87 8.67 -1.16
C ASP A 173 -14.52 8.95 -1.85
N CYS A 174 -13.42 8.82 -1.09
CA CYS A 174 -12.06 9.08 -1.56
C CYS A 174 -11.07 8.06 -1.00
N TYR A 175 -10.18 7.59 -1.84
CA TYR A 175 -9.04 6.74 -1.49
C TYR A 175 -7.74 7.45 -1.86
N ALA A 176 -6.84 7.62 -0.92
CA ALA A 176 -5.48 8.09 -1.23
C ALA A 176 -4.73 7.04 -2.07
N MET A 177 -4.73 5.80 -1.61
CA MET A 177 -4.20 4.61 -2.29
C MET A 177 -4.73 3.35 -1.57
N HIS A 178 -4.74 2.19 -2.24
CA HIS A 178 -5.21 0.92 -1.65
C HIS A 178 -4.30 0.43 -0.51
N ASP A 179 -2.99 0.60 -0.63
CA ASP A 179 -2.02 0.26 0.40
C ASP A 179 -2.12 1.18 1.62
N HIS A 180 -2.47 2.45 1.40
CA HIS A 180 -2.71 3.41 2.46
C HIS A 180 -3.93 3.02 3.31
N ILE A 181 -5.04 2.65 2.68
CA ILE A 181 -6.26 2.26 3.40
C ILE A 181 -6.07 0.92 4.12
N LEU A 182 -5.32 -0.03 3.54
CA LEU A 182 -4.97 -1.30 4.17
C LEU A 182 -4.18 -1.07 5.46
N LEU A 183 -3.13 -0.25 5.41
CA LEU A 183 -2.31 0.08 6.57
C LEU A 183 -3.11 0.83 7.63
N LEU A 184 -3.92 1.81 7.22
CA LEU A 184 -4.76 2.61 8.12
C LEU A 184 -5.79 1.73 8.85
N SER A 185 -6.47 0.84 8.13
CA SER A 185 -7.42 -0.11 8.71
C SER A 185 -6.73 -1.10 9.66
N GLY A 186 -5.55 -1.59 9.29
CA GLY A 186 -4.74 -2.46 10.15
C GLY A 186 -4.35 -1.80 11.47
N ILE A 187 -3.95 -0.53 11.44
CA ILE A 187 -3.59 0.24 12.64
C ILE A 187 -4.82 0.54 13.51
N CYS A 188 -5.97 0.89 12.90
CA CYS A 188 -7.16 1.32 13.66
C CYS A 188 -7.98 0.14 14.21
N PHE A 189 -8.13 -0.94 13.45
CA PHE A 189 -9.08 -2.01 13.75
C PHE A 189 -8.45 -3.37 13.99
N GLY A 190 -7.16 -3.52 13.67
CA GLY A 190 -6.49 -4.81 13.71
C GLY A 190 -5.08 -4.77 14.25
N GLN A 191 -4.24 -5.57 13.62
CA GLN A 191 -2.80 -5.66 13.92
C GLN A 191 -1.99 -5.60 12.63
N VAL A 192 -0.91 -4.82 12.67
CA VAL A 192 0.09 -4.70 11.60
C VAL A 192 1.37 -5.38 12.06
N THR A 193 1.85 -6.34 11.29
CA THR A 193 3.09 -7.09 11.56
C THR A 193 4.05 -6.95 10.38
N TYR A 194 5.33 -6.92 10.66
CA TYR A 194 6.38 -6.81 9.63
C TYR A 194 7.29 -8.02 9.62
N LEU A 195 7.37 -8.68 8.48
CA LEU A 195 8.40 -9.66 8.15
C LEU A 195 9.57 -8.90 7.51
N HIS A 196 10.72 -8.84 8.22
CA HIS A 196 11.88 -8.04 7.81
C HIS A 196 12.72 -8.71 6.70
N GLU A 197 12.03 -9.31 5.72
CA GLU A 197 12.63 -9.96 4.55
C GLU A 197 12.13 -9.28 3.27
N SER A 198 13.02 -9.13 2.28
CA SER A 198 12.64 -8.70 0.94
C SER A 198 12.26 -9.94 0.13
N LEU A 199 10.99 -10.03 -0.27
CA LEU A 199 10.39 -11.21 -0.89
C LEU A 199 9.94 -10.97 -2.35
N MET A 200 10.28 -9.83 -2.90
CA MET A 200 10.00 -9.49 -4.29
C MET A 200 10.98 -8.45 -4.80
N TYR A 201 11.12 -8.36 -6.11
CA TYR A 201 11.76 -7.25 -6.80
C TYR A 201 10.70 -6.22 -7.15
N TYR A 202 10.82 -5.02 -6.56
CA TYR A 202 10.05 -3.85 -6.95
C TYR A 202 10.75 -3.18 -8.12
N ARG A 203 10.12 -3.32 -9.30
CA ARG A 203 10.69 -2.85 -10.56
C ARG A 203 10.66 -1.33 -10.62
N GLN A 204 11.77 -0.73 -11.05
CA GLN A 204 11.86 0.70 -11.35
C GLN A 204 11.73 0.91 -12.84
N HIS A 205 10.78 1.75 -13.25
CA HIS A 205 10.57 2.22 -14.62
C HIS A 205 9.89 3.60 -14.59
N ASP A 206 9.85 4.29 -15.72
CA ASP A 206 9.39 5.69 -15.81
C ASP A 206 7.91 5.89 -15.41
N ASN A 207 7.11 4.83 -15.44
CA ASN A 207 5.68 4.86 -15.13
C ASN A 207 5.34 4.53 -13.68
N ASN A 208 6.32 4.34 -12.78
CA ASN A 208 6.04 4.06 -11.37
C ASN A 208 5.31 5.23 -10.69
N VAL A 209 4.23 4.92 -9.96
CA VAL A 209 3.47 5.91 -9.18
C VAL A 209 4.29 6.49 -8.03
N THR A 210 5.23 5.71 -7.47
CA THR A 210 6.08 6.11 -6.34
C THR A 210 7.54 5.84 -6.63
N GLY A 211 8.41 6.85 -6.48
CA GLY A 211 9.86 6.73 -6.54
C GLY A 211 10.50 6.82 -5.14
N HIS A 212 11.43 5.93 -4.82
CA HIS A 212 12.15 5.95 -3.55
C HIS A 212 13.64 6.19 -3.77
N ALA A 213 14.21 7.19 -3.07
CA ALA A 213 15.65 7.40 -3.03
C ALA A 213 16.23 7.00 -1.66
N PRO A 214 17.05 5.96 -1.57
CA PRO A 214 17.78 5.64 -0.34
C PRO A 214 18.82 6.72 -0.03
N GLY A 215 18.94 7.13 1.23
CA GLY A 215 19.94 8.15 1.58
C GLY A 215 20.06 8.46 3.07
N SER A 216 21.23 9.03 3.45
CA SER A 216 21.50 9.54 4.79
C SER A 216 20.53 10.67 5.19
N ILE A 217 20.43 11.00 6.50
CA ILE A 217 19.60 12.11 7.00
C ILE A 217 19.91 13.42 6.27
N ARG A 218 21.19 13.69 5.98
CA ARG A 218 21.60 14.89 5.20
C ARG A 218 21.02 14.89 3.80
N LYS A 219 21.05 13.74 3.10
CA LYS A 219 20.42 13.58 1.77
C LYS A 219 18.91 13.76 1.85
N LYS A 220 18.26 13.21 2.90
CA LYS A 220 16.80 13.38 3.12
C LYS A 220 16.43 14.85 3.31
N VAL A 221 17.18 15.61 4.14
CA VAL A 221 16.93 17.04 4.36
C VAL A 221 17.19 17.85 3.09
N MET A 222 18.28 17.55 2.35
CA MET A 222 18.57 18.21 1.07
C MET A 222 17.49 17.93 0.03
N LEU A 223 16.98 16.70 -0.05
CA LEU A 223 15.85 16.33 -0.91
C LEU A 223 14.55 17.02 -0.48
N MET A 224 14.31 17.18 0.83
CA MET A 224 13.17 17.95 1.34
C MET A 224 13.25 19.41 0.91
N TRP A 225 14.44 20.01 0.94
CA TRP A 225 14.68 21.39 0.50
C TRP A 225 14.53 21.54 -1.02
N HIS A 226 15.07 20.60 -1.79
CA HIS A 226 14.90 20.58 -3.24
C HIS A 226 13.40 20.49 -3.62
N ASN A 227 12.66 19.63 -2.94
CA ASN A 227 11.23 19.39 -3.12
C ASN A 227 10.34 20.26 -2.21
N ARG A 228 10.80 21.48 -1.83
CA ARG A 228 10.04 22.37 -0.93
C ARG A 228 8.71 22.87 -1.50
N HIS A 229 8.55 22.81 -2.82
CA HIS A 229 7.30 23.10 -3.51
C HIS A 229 6.21 22.05 -3.32
N ILE A 230 6.58 20.81 -2.93
CA ILE A 230 5.63 19.73 -2.65
C ILE A 230 5.08 19.97 -1.24
N PRO A 231 3.74 19.90 -1.02
CA PRO A 231 3.16 20.13 0.28
C PRO A 231 3.61 19.08 1.33
N LEU A 232 3.52 19.44 2.60
CA LEU A 232 3.79 18.52 3.71
C LEU A 232 2.81 17.35 3.69
N VAL A 233 1.53 17.65 3.45
CA VAL A 233 0.43 16.70 3.31
C VAL A 233 -0.16 16.88 1.93
N SER A 234 -0.21 15.84 1.11
CA SER A 234 -0.86 15.91 -0.20
C SER A 234 -2.38 16.02 -0.04
N LYS A 235 -3.03 16.75 -0.94
CA LYS A 235 -4.50 16.91 -0.94
C LYS A 235 -5.21 15.55 -0.95
N LEU A 236 -4.75 14.63 -1.80
CA LEU A 236 -5.35 13.30 -1.93
C LEU A 236 -5.23 12.49 -0.62
N HIS A 237 -4.08 12.58 0.07
CA HIS A 237 -3.89 11.94 1.37
C HIS A 237 -4.83 12.53 2.44
N TYR A 238 -4.95 13.85 2.48
CA TYR A 238 -5.87 14.53 3.39
C TYR A 238 -7.32 14.11 3.15
N ASP A 239 -7.78 14.16 1.90
CA ASP A 239 -9.16 13.80 1.52
C ASP A 239 -9.46 12.32 1.80
N GLY A 240 -8.50 11.44 1.55
CA GLY A 240 -8.64 10.01 1.89
C GLY A 240 -8.77 9.76 3.39
N LEU A 241 -7.97 10.45 4.23
CA LEU A 241 -8.10 10.39 5.69
C LEU A 241 -9.41 10.98 6.18
N GLU A 242 -9.88 12.08 5.58
CA GLU A 242 -11.17 12.67 5.91
C GLU A 242 -12.33 11.74 5.56
N ALA A 243 -12.28 11.09 4.38
CA ALA A 243 -13.28 10.10 3.97
C ALA A 243 -13.30 8.89 4.92
N PHE A 244 -12.14 8.36 5.27
CA PHE A 244 -11.99 7.29 6.25
C PHE A 244 -12.59 7.70 7.61
N TYR A 245 -12.22 8.88 8.12
CA TYR A 245 -12.73 9.39 9.39
C TYR A 245 -14.26 9.55 9.37
N ARG A 246 -14.83 10.14 8.31
CA ARG A 246 -16.30 10.32 8.20
C ARG A 246 -17.03 8.99 8.25
N HIS A 247 -16.50 7.97 7.59
CA HIS A 247 -17.09 6.64 7.56
C HIS A 247 -16.97 5.94 8.91
N TRP A 248 -15.76 5.87 9.48
CA TRP A 248 -15.43 5.02 10.62
C TRP A 248 -15.44 5.71 11.99
N LYS A 249 -15.80 7.00 12.08
CA LYS A 249 -15.69 7.79 13.33
C LYS A 249 -16.43 7.21 14.55
N LYS A 250 -17.41 6.32 14.34
CA LYS A 250 -18.18 5.70 15.43
C LYS A 250 -17.48 4.46 15.98
N GLU A 251 -16.75 3.75 15.14
CA GLU A 251 -16.04 2.50 15.44
C GLU A 251 -14.61 2.73 15.91
N LEU A 252 -14.04 3.90 15.60
CA LEU A 252 -12.69 4.27 16.03
C LEU A 252 -12.57 4.35 17.55
N LYS A 253 -11.47 3.82 18.09
CA LYS A 253 -11.10 4.00 19.50
C LYS A 253 -10.96 5.49 19.82
N ILE A 254 -11.30 5.90 21.03
CA ILE A 254 -11.29 7.31 21.47
C ILE A 254 -9.95 8.00 21.17
N GLY A 255 -8.82 7.31 21.43
CA GLY A 255 -7.48 7.84 21.17
C GLY A 255 -7.17 8.05 19.70
N ASP A 256 -7.58 7.12 18.84
CA ASP A 256 -7.36 7.17 17.40
C ASP A 256 -8.22 8.25 16.75
N LYS A 257 -9.48 8.34 17.18
CA LYS A 257 -10.41 9.41 16.80
C LYS A 257 -9.81 10.78 17.09
N ALA A 258 -9.33 11.01 18.32
CA ALA A 258 -8.73 12.28 18.72
C ALA A 258 -7.47 12.63 17.89
N LEU A 259 -6.66 11.63 17.51
CA LEU A 259 -5.47 11.85 16.67
C LEU A 259 -5.85 12.25 15.24
N ILE A 260 -6.83 11.57 14.63
CA ILE A 260 -7.29 11.90 13.29
C ILE A 260 -7.98 13.27 13.27
N GLU A 261 -8.84 13.58 14.26
CA GLU A 261 -9.45 14.90 14.40
C GLU A 261 -8.40 16.01 14.53
N ALA A 262 -7.39 15.81 15.38
CA ALA A 262 -6.31 16.77 15.56
C ALA A 262 -5.53 17.00 14.25
N PHE A 263 -5.29 15.94 13.46
CA PHE A 263 -4.66 16.04 12.16
C PHE A 263 -5.54 16.81 11.15
N LEU A 264 -6.82 16.47 11.03
CA LEU A 264 -7.74 17.11 10.08
C LEU A 264 -7.94 18.59 10.38
N GLN A 265 -8.04 18.96 11.66
CA GLN A 265 -8.17 20.36 12.10
C GLN A 265 -6.96 21.23 11.69
N MET A 266 -5.78 20.63 11.47
CA MET A 266 -4.59 21.39 11.09
C MET A 266 -4.75 22.13 9.75
N ALA A 267 -5.64 21.70 8.86
CA ALA A 267 -5.91 22.39 7.60
C ALA A 267 -6.37 23.84 7.81
N GLN A 268 -7.11 24.11 8.87
CA GLN A 268 -7.69 25.42 9.22
C GLN A 268 -6.86 26.20 10.25
N GLN A 269 -5.76 25.65 10.75
CA GLN A 269 -4.94 26.24 11.80
C GLN A 269 -3.83 27.15 11.25
N THR A 270 -3.41 28.10 12.09
CA THR A 270 -2.17 28.88 11.85
C THR A 270 -0.92 27.98 12.00
N ASN A 271 0.21 28.40 11.48
CA ASN A 271 1.46 27.63 11.61
C ASN A 271 1.89 27.43 13.07
N ILE A 272 1.61 28.37 13.98
CA ILE A 272 1.91 28.23 15.40
C ILE A 272 1.02 27.14 16.02
N GLN A 273 -0.26 27.14 15.70
CA GLN A 273 -1.20 26.12 16.17
C GLN A 273 -0.87 24.73 15.62
N ARG A 274 -0.48 24.62 14.33
CA ARG A 274 -0.02 23.37 13.69
C ARG A 274 1.21 22.81 14.40
N LEU A 275 2.20 23.67 14.67
CA LEU A 275 3.41 23.26 15.38
C LEU A 275 3.10 22.76 16.79
N ALA A 276 2.25 23.51 17.53
CA ALA A 276 1.79 23.08 18.85
C ALA A 276 1.06 21.73 18.81
N ASN A 277 0.25 21.51 17.78
CA ASN A 277 -0.47 20.26 17.53
C ASN A 277 0.48 19.08 17.25
N ILE A 278 1.49 19.29 16.39
CA ILE A 278 2.53 18.29 16.10
C ILE A 278 3.24 17.86 17.39
N ILE A 279 3.64 18.81 18.23
CA ILE A 279 4.35 18.54 19.48
C ILE A 279 3.42 17.85 20.49
N ARG A 280 2.22 18.39 20.72
CA ARG A 280 1.23 17.88 21.68
C ARG A 280 0.86 16.42 21.41
N HIS A 281 0.57 16.08 20.16
CA HIS A 281 0.15 14.74 19.76
C HIS A 281 1.31 13.82 19.39
N ARG A 282 2.56 14.34 19.42
CA ARG A 282 3.78 13.60 19.10
C ARG A 282 3.69 12.93 17.73
N PHE A 283 3.17 13.66 16.73
CA PHE A 283 3.16 13.18 15.36
C PHE A 283 4.59 12.96 14.85
N LYS A 284 4.76 11.98 13.98
CA LYS A 284 6.08 11.55 13.52
C LYS A 284 6.16 11.51 12.00
N LEU A 285 7.35 11.70 11.49
CA LEU A 285 7.74 11.36 10.14
C LEU A 285 8.98 10.46 10.24
N PHE A 286 8.96 9.26 9.66
CA PHE A 286 10.06 8.27 9.79
C PHE A 286 10.49 8.07 11.25
N ASP A 287 9.55 7.86 12.15
CA ASP A 287 9.74 7.69 13.60
C ASP A 287 10.28 8.90 14.37
N SER A 288 10.40 10.06 13.73
CA SER A 288 10.96 11.28 14.34
C SER A 288 10.00 12.46 14.27
N THR A 289 9.61 12.99 15.45
CA THR A 289 8.89 14.28 15.55
C THR A 289 9.79 15.44 15.14
N ALA A 290 11.08 15.39 15.48
CA ALA A 290 12.02 16.42 15.09
C ALA A 290 12.15 16.54 13.56
N LEU A 291 12.20 15.42 12.85
CA LEU A 291 12.26 15.39 11.39
C LEU A 291 10.96 15.95 10.75
N LEU A 292 9.80 15.64 11.36
CA LEU A 292 8.52 16.22 10.95
C LEU A 292 8.53 17.74 11.12
N ILE A 293 9.03 18.25 12.25
CA ILE A 293 9.16 19.71 12.50
C ILE A 293 10.09 20.37 11.47
N VAL A 294 11.24 19.76 11.15
CA VAL A 294 12.13 20.26 10.09
C VAL A 294 11.40 20.31 8.76
N LYS A 295 10.68 19.27 8.36
CA LYS A 295 9.92 19.25 7.11
C LYS A 295 8.79 20.28 7.12
N PHE A 296 8.13 20.49 8.26
CA PHE A 296 7.08 21.49 8.43
C PHE A 296 7.57 22.93 8.17
N PHE A 297 8.81 23.28 8.57
CA PHE A 297 9.38 24.59 8.28
C PHE A 297 9.87 24.77 6.83
N ILE A 298 10.10 23.66 6.12
CA ILE A 298 10.57 23.69 4.72
C ILE A 298 9.39 23.73 3.73
N ARG A 299 8.23 23.12 4.07
CA ARG A 299 7.12 22.93 3.15
C ARG A 299 5.85 23.61 3.62
N HIS A 300 5.01 24.05 2.69
CA HIS A 300 3.63 24.45 3.03
C HIS A 300 2.83 23.22 3.47
N TYR A 301 1.73 23.44 4.20
CA TYR A 301 0.99 22.33 4.85
C TYR A 301 0.22 21.49 3.83
N LEU A 302 -0.65 22.13 3.03
CA LEU A 302 -1.48 21.53 1.97
C LEU A 302 -1.22 22.21 0.65
#